data_85b09dd03dc9be6e13c8545fbb9094c4
#
_entry.id   85b09dd03dc9be6e13c8545fbb9094c4
#
_cell.length_a   1.000
_cell.length_b   1.000
_cell.length_c   1.000
_cell.angle_alpha   90.00
_cell.angle_beta   90.00
_cell.angle_gamma   90.00
#
_symmetry.space_group_name_H-M   'P 1'
#
loop_
_entity.id
_entity.type
_entity.pdbx_description
1 polymer ?
#
loop_
_entity_poly.entity_id
_entity_poly.type
_entity_poly.pdbx_seq_one_letter_code
_entity_poly.pdbx_strand_id
1 'polypeptide(L)'
;MSLRQPVSSDHQLARLLQIGVVLQEVVEARARKHLESTDDLEGDLEPLLEAAVERANSHRERLETLIEDLEADSVAYEDIEPLVEAQYQADQDFDDIIYDQLCNAETAYKFLDDLVGAIEESDASFGVDRQHLRTVLEELREAEANGVEAVTDLMEERE
;
A
#
# COMPACT_ATOMS: atom_id res chain seq x y z
N MET A 1 -10.81 7.34 0.18
CA MET A 1 -10.45 8.74 0.48
C MET A 1 -9.77 9.34 -0.74
N SER A 2 -10.12 10.57 -1.05
CA SER A 2 -9.52 11.27 -2.19
C SER A 2 -8.42 12.22 -1.69
N LEU A 3 -7.18 12.06 -2.19
CA LEU A 3 -6.06 12.95 -1.86
C LEU A 3 -6.02 14.13 -2.84
N ARG A 4 -7.12 14.88 -2.90
CA ARG A 4 -7.24 16.01 -3.85
C ARG A 4 -6.59 17.30 -3.39
N GLN A 5 -6.30 17.40 -2.09
CA GLN A 5 -5.67 18.59 -1.55
C GLN A 5 -4.16 18.38 -1.42
N PRO A 6 -3.35 19.39 -1.75
CA PRO A 6 -1.91 19.28 -1.57
C PRO A 6 -1.55 19.07 -0.10
N VAL A 7 -0.53 18.26 0.13
CA VAL A 7 0.02 18.05 1.46
C VAL A 7 0.80 19.29 1.88
N SER A 8 0.47 19.90 3.00
CA SER A 8 1.01 21.20 3.38
C SER A 8 1.92 21.21 4.62
N SER A 9 2.08 20.08 5.31
CA SER A 9 2.91 20.02 6.52
C SER A 9 3.47 18.62 6.74
N ASP A 10 4.52 18.54 7.57
CA ASP A 10 5.09 17.27 8.01
C ASP A 10 4.06 16.40 8.75
N HIS A 11 3.17 17.03 9.53
CA HIS A 11 2.11 16.29 10.23
C HIS A 11 1.16 15.60 9.26
N GLN A 12 0.73 16.31 8.23
CA GLN A 12 -0.13 15.73 7.20
C GLN A 12 0.58 14.61 6.45
N LEU A 13 1.82 14.84 6.08
CA LEU A 13 2.62 13.84 5.37
C LEU A 13 2.83 12.60 6.23
N ALA A 14 3.22 12.77 7.49
CA ALA A 14 3.41 11.64 8.41
C ALA A 14 2.13 10.82 8.55
N ARG A 15 0.98 11.50 8.67
CA ARG A 15 -0.32 10.82 8.77
C ARG A 15 -0.61 9.99 7.53
N LEU A 16 -0.38 10.55 6.35
CA LEU A 16 -0.58 9.83 5.09
C LEU A 16 0.35 8.63 4.98
N LEU A 17 1.62 8.79 5.36
CA LEU A 17 2.58 7.70 5.36
C LEU A 17 2.18 6.60 6.36
N GLN A 18 1.64 6.97 7.53
CA GLN A 18 1.12 5.99 8.49
C GLN A 18 -0.07 5.20 7.93
N ILE A 19 -0.96 5.87 7.19
CA ILE A 19 -2.04 5.18 6.48
C ILE A 19 -1.44 4.14 5.54
N GLY A 20 -0.40 4.51 4.81
CA GLY A 20 0.31 3.61 3.92
C GLY A 20 0.91 2.40 4.64
N VAL A 21 1.51 2.62 5.82
CA VAL A 21 2.08 1.54 6.63
C VAL A 21 1.00 0.53 7.02
N VAL A 22 -0.12 1.02 7.56
CA VAL A 22 -1.21 0.14 8.00
C VAL A 22 -1.85 -0.57 6.81
N LEU A 23 -1.98 0.12 5.67
CA LEU A 23 -2.49 -0.49 4.45
C LEU A 23 -1.61 -1.67 4.02
N GLN A 24 -0.28 -1.53 4.09
CA GLN A 24 0.64 -2.62 3.79
C GLN A 24 0.52 -3.77 4.80
N GLU A 25 0.27 -3.48 6.06
CA GLU A 25 0.02 -4.51 7.07
C GLU A 25 -1.24 -5.32 6.73
N VAL A 26 -2.29 -4.65 6.27
CA VAL A 26 -3.54 -5.32 5.86
C VAL A 26 -3.28 -6.21 4.64
N VAL A 27 -2.56 -5.72 3.65
CA VAL A 27 -2.20 -6.48 2.44
C VAL A 27 -1.42 -7.74 2.83
N GLU A 28 -0.42 -7.59 3.69
CA GLU A 28 0.39 -8.70 4.18
C GLU A 28 -0.48 -9.74 4.90
N ALA A 29 -1.33 -9.28 5.81
CA ALA A 29 -2.19 -10.16 6.60
C ALA A 29 -3.14 -10.96 5.72
N ARG A 30 -3.71 -10.33 4.69
CA ARG A 30 -4.61 -11.02 3.77
C ARG A 30 -3.89 -12.09 2.95
N ALA A 31 -2.70 -11.79 2.45
CA ALA A 31 -1.90 -12.76 1.70
C ALA A 31 -1.50 -13.95 2.59
N ARG A 32 -1.07 -13.67 3.83
CA ARG A 32 -0.73 -14.73 4.79
C ARG A 32 -1.92 -15.60 5.14
N LYS A 33 -3.09 -15.01 5.29
CA LYS A 33 -4.32 -15.74 5.57
C LYS A 33 -4.59 -16.78 4.48
N HIS A 34 -4.45 -16.41 3.22
CA HIS A 34 -4.64 -17.35 2.12
C HIS A 34 -3.57 -18.44 2.12
N LEU A 35 -2.31 -18.09 2.41
CA LEU A 35 -1.23 -19.07 2.50
C LEU A 35 -1.45 -20.10 3.62
N GLU A 36 -1.95 -19.65 4.77
CA GLU A 36 -2.13 -20.48 5.96
C GLU A 36 -3.41 -21.31 5.92
N SER A 37 -4.48 -20.78 5.31
CA SER A 37 -5.80 -21.42 5.36
C SER A 37 -6.11 -22.31 4.17
N THR A 38 -5.25 -22.34 3.15
CA THR A 38 -5.48 -23.10 1.94
C THR A 38 -4.39 -24.18 1.81
N ASP A 39 -4.78 -25.46 2.01
CA ASP A 39 -3.83 -26.57 1.99
C ASP A 39 -3.36 -26.94 0.59
N ASP A 40 -4.17 -26.64 -0.43
CA ASP A 40 -3.92 -27.06 -1.81
C ASP A 40 -3.91 -25.85 -2.74
N LEU A 41 -2.92 -24.98 -2.56
CA LEU A 41 -2.72 -23.86 -3.48
C LEU A 41 -2.19 -24.39 -4.81
N GLU A 42 -2.79 -23.91 -5.89
CA GLU A 42 -2.24 -24.18 -7.21
C GLU A 42 -0.82 -23.61 -7.31
N GLY A 43 0.04 -24.29 -8.07
CA GLY A 43 1.47 -24.01 -8.06
C GLY A 43 1.89 -22.59 -8.38
N ASP A 44 1.04 -21.82 -9.08
CA ASP A 44 1.30 -20.43 -9.43
C ASP A 44 0.76 -19.42 -8.40
N LEU A 45 -0.17 -19.84 -7.53
CA LEU A 45 -0.73 -18.97 -6.49
C LEU A 45 0.21 -18.77 -5.30
N GLU A 46 0.89 -19.84 -4.89
CA GLU A 46 1.78 -19.75 -3.74
C GLU A 46 2.91 -18.73 -3.95
N PRO A 47 3.66 -18.76 -5.08
CA PRO A 47 4.67 -17.72 -5.34
C PRO A 47 4.09 -16.32 -5.42
N LEU A 48 2.89 -16.17 -5.97
CA LEU A 48 2.22 -14.87 -6.07
C LEU A 48 1.94 -14.29 -4.67
N LEU A 49 1.41 -15.13 -3.77
CA LEU A 49 1.10 -14.72 -2.39
C LEU A 49 2.37 -14.43 -1.60
N GLU A 50 3.40 -15.25 -1.74
CA GLU A 50 4.68 -15.03 -1.08
C GLU A 50 5.33 -13.72 -1.53
N ALA A 51 5.27 -13.42 -2.82
CA ALA A 51 5.78 -12.16 -3.37
C ALA A 51 5.00 -10.96 -2.83
N ALA A 52 3.68 -11.11 -2.65
CA ALA A 52 2.84 -10.06 -2.07
C ALA A 52 3.23 -9.77 -0.62
N VAL A 53 3.51 -10.82 0.17
CA VAL A 53 3.94 -10.67 1.56
C VAL A 53 5.29 -9.95 1.63
N GLU A 54 6.26 -10.37 0.83
CA GLU A 54 7.59 -9.74 0.81
C GLU A 54 7.53 -8.28 0.38
N ARG A 55 6.74 -7.99 -0.64
CA ARG A 55 6.57 -6.63 -1.13
C ARG A 55 5.95 -5.73 -0.06
N ALA A 56 4.87 -6.20 0.58
CA ALA A 56 4.20 -5.44 1.63
C ALA A 56 5.14 -5.15 2.80
N ASN A 57 5.92 -6.13 3.22
CA ASN A 57 6.87 -5.98 4.31
C ASN A 57 7.96 -4.95 3.96
N SER A 58 8.53 -5.05 2.76
CA SER A 58 9.54 -4.11 2.28
C SER A 58 8.98 -2.68 2.19
N HIS A 59 7.79 -2.52 1.65
CA HIS A 59 7.16 -1.21 1.51
C HIS A 59 6.86 -0.58 2.87
N ARG A 60 6.38 -1.38 3.82
CA ARG A 60 6.13 -0.90 5.17
C ARG A 60 7.41 -0.35 5.80
N GLU A 61 8.51 -1.08 5.70
CA GLU A 61 9.80 -0.63 6.26
C GLU A 61 10.27 0.67 5.64
N ARG A 62 10.13 0.81 4.33
CA ARG A 62 10.54 2.04 3.64
C ARG A 62 9.67 3.23 4.02
N LEU A 63 8.36 3.03 4.18
CA LEU A 63 7.46 4.07 4.64
C LEU A 63 7.77 4.49 6.07
N GLU A 64 8.05 3.53 6.95
CA GLU A 64 8.42 3.80 8.34
C GLU A 64 9.71 4.63 8.42
N THR A 65 10.68 4.34 7.55
CA THR A 65 11.92 5.11 7.48
C THR A 65 11.65 6.57 7.10
N LEU A 66 10.75 6.80 6.14
CA LEU A 66 10.36 8.16 5.78
C LEU A 66 9.70 8.89 6.94
N ILE A 67 8.85 8.21 7.70
CA ILE A 67 8.18 8.80 8.86
C ILE A 67 9.21 9.21 9.92
N GLU A 68 10.20 8.37 10.17
CA GLU A 68 11.25 8.65 11.15
C GLU A 68 12.05 9.91 10.79
N ASP A 69 12.20 10.20 9.50
CA ASP A 69 12.92 11.37 9.02
C ASP A 69 12.11 12.67 9.15
N LEU A 70 10.81 12.56 9.39
CA LEU A 70 9.94 13.72 9.56
C LEU A 70 9.88 14.18 11.01
N GLU A 71 9.79 15.50 11.22
CA GLU A 71 9.61 16.08 12.54
C GLU A 71 8.12 16.20 12.87
N ALA A 72 7.50 15.05 13.13
CA ALA A 72 6.07 14.99 13.45
C ALA A 72 5.80 13.91 14.48
N ASP A 73 4.82 14.16 15.33
CA ASP A 73 4.38 13.18 16.32
C ASP A 73 3.62 12.05 15.65
N SER A 74 3.78 10.84 16.18
CA SER A 74 3.02 9.69 15.72
C SER A 74 1.55 9.83 16.08
N VAL A 75 0.69 9.47 15.13
CA VAL A 75 -0.75 9.40 15.37
C VAL A 75 -1.07 8.00 15.90
N ALA A 76 -2.00 7.92 16.86
CA ALA A 76 -2.41 6.65 17.44
C ALA A 76 -3.05 5.76 16.37
N TYR A 77 -2.80 4.44 16.47
CA TYR A 77 -3.32 3.45 15.52
C TYR A 77 -4.86 3.54 15.38
N GLU A 78 -5.57 3.76 16.47
CA GLU A 78 -7.03 3.89 16.47
C GLU A 78 -7.52 5.05 15.59
N ASP A 79 -6.71 6.08 15.42
CA ASP A 79 -7.05 7.23 14.57
C ASP A 79 -6.75 6.95 13.09
N ILE A 80 -5.85 6.03 12.80
CA ILE A 80 -5.44 5.67 11.44
C ILE A 80 -6.34 4.57 10.87
N GLU A 81 -6.74 3.59 11.69
CA GLU A 81 -7.50 2.43 11.26
C GLU A 81 -8.75 2.76 10.42
N PRO A 82 -9.62 3.72 10.84
CA PRO A 82 -10.80 4.05 10.03
C PRO A 82 -10.43 4.62 8.66
N LEU A 83 -9.31 5.31 8.56
CA LEU A 83 -8.84 5.89 7.30
C LEU A 83 -8.35 4.80 6.34
N VAL A 84 -7.74 3.75 6.87
CA VAL A 84 -7.32 2.58 6.08
C VAL A 84 -8.53 1.80 5.61
N GLU A 85 -9.50 1.57 6.48
CA GLU A 85 -10.74 0.87 6.14
C GLU A 85 -11.50 1.58 5.02
N ALA A 86 -11.40 2.91 4.95
CA ALA A 86 -12.03 3.68 3.88
C ALA A 86 -11.39 3.43 2.50
N GLN A 87 -10.18 2.87 2.44
CA GLN A 87 -9.52 2.51 1.17
C GLN A 87 -10.08 1.20 0.61
N TYR A 88 -10.68 0.37 1.46
CA TYR A 88 -11.34 -0.87 1.06
C TYR A 88 -12.84 -0.66 1.08
N GLN A 89 -13.55 -1.30 0.15
CA GLN A 89 -15.00 -1.35 0.24
C GLN A 89 -15.35 -2.30 1.38
N ALA A 90 -16.11 -1.81 2.34
CA ALA A 90 -16.28 -2.41 3.65
C ALA A 90 -16.76 -3.86 3.69
N ASP A 91 -17.42 -4.35 2.64
CA ASP A 91 -18.04 -5.67 2.64
C ASP A 91 -17.41 -6.65 1.63
N GLN A 92 -16.23 -6.31 1.09
CA GLN A 92 -15.59 -7.19 0.12
C GLN A 92 -14.72 -8.21 0.82
N ASP A 93 -15.34 -9.35 1.13
CA ASP A 93 -14.64 -10.55 1.55
C ASP A 93 -14.68 -11.49 0.35
N PHE A 94 -13.63 -11.44 -0.46
CA PHE A 94 -13.55 -12.29 -1.63
C PHE A 94 -13.04 -13.66 -1.23
N ASP A 95 -13.89 -14.68 -1.40
CA ASP A 95 -13.46 -16.07 -1.25
C ASP A 95 -12.45 -16.47 -2.34
N ASP A 96 -12.47 -15.76 -3.46
CA ASP A 96 -11.55 -15.98 -4.56
C ASP A 96 -10.22 -15.27 -4.27
N ILE A 97 -9.16 -16.06 -4.13
CA ILE A 97 -7.82 -15.58 -3.80
C ILE A 97 -7.32 -14.56 -4.82
N ILE A 98 -7.53 -14.82 -6.10
CA ILE A 98 -7.04 -13.94 -7.17
C ILE A 98 -7.73 -12.58 -7.12
N TYR A 99 -9.05 -12.55 -6.96
CA TYR A 99 -9.78 -11.29 -6.84
C TYR A 99 -9.38 -10.51 -5.60
N ASP A 100 -9.16 -11.20 -4.47
CA ASP A 100 -8.69 -10.57 -3.25
C ASP A 100 -7.32 -9.94 -3.47
N GLN A 101 -6.40 -10.64 -4.11
CA GLN A 101 -5.06 -10.12 -4.40
C GLN A 101 -5.10 -8.95 -5.40
N LEU A 102 -5.98 -9.01 -6.38
CA LEU A 102 -6.15 -7.90 -7.31
C LEU A 102 -6.64 -6.65 -6.58
N CYS A 103 -7.65 -6.80 -5.73
CA CYS A 103 -8.18 -5.71 -4.92
C CYS A 103 -7.08 -5.08 -4.05
N ASN A 104 -6.29 -5.91 -3.38
CA ASN A 104 -5.20 -5.45 -2.52
C ASN A 104 -4.14 -4.69 -3.31
N ALA A 105 -3.72 -5.24 -4.46
CA ALA A 105 -2.69 -4.63 -5.29
C ALA A 105 -3.16 -3.30 -5.88
N GLU A 106 -4.38 -3.24 -6.38
CA GLU A 106 -4.94 -2.00 -6.94
C GLU A 106 -5.13 -0.93 -5.86
N THR A 107 -5.56 -1.33 -4.66
CA THR A 107 -5.73 -0.40 -3.54
C THR A 107 -4.40 0.21 -3.14
N ALA A 108 -3.36 -0.60 -3.00
CA ALA A 108 -2.02 -0.13 -2.66
C ALA A 108 -1.45 0.77 -3.75
N TYR A 109 -1.61 0.39 -5.01
CA TYR A 109 -1.16 1.20 -6.15
C TYR A 109 -1.85 2.56 -6.16
N LYS A 110 -3.17 2.56 -6.06
CA LYS A 110 -3.96 3.80 -6.11
C LYS A 110 -3.58 4.76 -4.99
N PHE A 111 -3.39 4.22 -3.79
CA PHE A 111 -2.98 5.04 -2.64
C PHE A 111 -1.64 5.73 -2.91
N LEU A 112 -0.65 4.99 -3.39
CA LEU A 112 0.68 5.54 -3.69
C LEU A 112 0.64 6.54 -4.85
N ASP A 113 -0.15 6.26 -5.88
CA ASP A 113 -0.32 7.16 -7.01
C ASP A 113 -0.94 8.49 -6.58
N ASP A 114 -1.98 8.42 -5.77
CA ASP A 114 -2.63 9.63 -5.22
C ASP A 114 -1.67 10.41 -4.32
N LEU A 115 -0.87 9.72 -3.52
CA LEU A 115 0.09 10.36 -2.63
C LEU A 115 1.21 11.06 -3.40
N VAL A 116 1.75 10.41 -4.43
CA VAL A 116 2.76 11.04 -5.30
C VAL A 116 2.19 12.31 -5.94
N GLY A 117 0.97 12.22 -6.46
CA GLY A 117 0.30 13.38 -7.07
C GLY A 117 0.10 14.52 -6.08
N ALA A 118 -0.30 14.21 -4.85
CA ALA A 118 -0.51 15.23 -3.81
C ALA A 118 0.79 15.93 -3.44
N ILE A 119 1.91 15.20 -3.41
CA ILE A 119 3.23 15.78 -3.12
C ILE A 119 3.69 16.65 -4.28
N GLU A 120 3.50 16.22 -5.53
CA GLU A 120 3.87 17.00 -6.71
C GLU A 120 3.12 18.33 -6.77
N GLU A 121 1.87 18.37 -6.34
CA GLU A 121 1.05 19.57 -6.31
C GLU A 121 1.36 20.48 -5.13
N SER A 122 2.12 20.00 -4.14
CA SER A 122 2.43 20.75 -2.92
C SER A 122 3.63 21.66 -3.12
N ASP A 123 3.52 22.89 -2.60
CA ASP A 123 4.63 23.85 -2.53
C ASP A 123 5.34 23.82 -1.17
N ALA A 124 4.89 22.98 -0.25
CA ALA A 124 5.44 22.92 1.10
C ALA A 124 6.84 22.31 1.13
N SER A 125 7.62 22.76 2.11
CA SER A 125 8.91 22.12 2.45
C SER A 125 8.69 21.10 3.56
N PHE A 126 9.33 19.94 3.44
CA PHE A 126 9.21 18.88 4.41
C PHE A 126 10.54 18.63 5.13
N GLY A 127 10.49 17.98 6.28
CA GLY A 127 11.68 17.59 7.03
C GLY A 127 12.53 16.54 6.32
N VAL A 128 11.99 15.97 5.25
CA VAL A 128 12.67 15.01 4.36
C VAL A 128 12.89 15.72 3.02
N ASP A 129 14.01 15.44 2.35
CA ASP A 129 14.26 15.99 1.02
C ASP A 129 13.16 15.54 0.04
N ARG A 130 12.58 16.52 -0.65
CA ARG A 130 11.46 16.27 -1.59
C ARG A 130 11.85 15.28 -2.69
N GLN A 131 13.05 15.41 -3.24
CA GLN A 131 13.53 14.52 -4.28
C GLN A 131 13.63 13.08 -3.78
N HIS A 132 14.17 12.91 -2.57
CA HIS A 132 14.27 11.59 -1.94
C HIS A 132 12.89 11.00 -1.67
N LEU A 133 11.99 11.80 -1.11
CA LEU A 133 10.62 11.40 -0.83
C LEU A 133 9.93 10.90 -2.12
N ARG A 134 10.02 11.68 -3.18
CA ARG A 134 9.40 11.33 -4.47
C ARG A 134 10.01 10.05 -5.04
N THR A 135 11.33 9.94 -4.99
CA THR A 135 12.02 8.76 -5.51
C THR A 135 11.55 7.48 -4.81
N VAL A 136 11.49 7.51 -3.47
CA VAL A 136 11.02 6.35 -2.70
C VAL A 136 9.57 6.01 -3.08
N LEU A 137 8.68 6.99 -3.05
CA LEU A 137 7.26 6.75 -3.32
C LEU A 137 7.00 6.29 -4.75
N GLU A 138 7.74 6.82 -5.72
CA GLU A 138 7.62 6.40 -7.12
C GLU A 138 8.12 4.96 -7.32
N GLU A 139 9.18 4.57 -6.63
CA GLU A 139 9.65 3.19 -6.66
C GLU A 139 8.63 2.22 -6.06
N LEU A 140 8.01 2.61 -4.93
CA LEU A 140 6.97 1.79 -4.31
C LEU A 140 5.75 1.69 -5.23
N ARG A 141 5.35 2.81 -5.84
CA ARG A 141 4.23 2.83 -6.79
C ARG A 141 4.48 1.90 -7.97
N GLU A 142 5.68 1.95 -8.54
CA GLU A 142 6.02 1.08 -9.66
C GLU A 142 6.00 -0.40 -9.26
N ALA A 143 6.51 -0.73 -8.08
CA ALA A 143 6.47 -2.10 -7.59
C ALA A 143 5.03 -2.59 -7.39
N GLU A 144 4.13 -1.71 -6.92
CA GLU A 144 2.71 -2.07 -6.81
C GLU A 144 2.07 -2.24 -8.18
N ALA A 145 2.42 -1.41 -9.16
CA ALA A 145 1.93 -1.56 -10.53
C ALA A 145 2.36 -2.92 -11.10
N ASN A 146 3.59 -3.34 -10.84
CA ASN A 146 4.08 -4.66 -11.26
C ASN A 146 3.29 -5.77 -10.56
N GLY A 147 2.89 -5.56 -9.32
CA GLY A 147 2.05 -6.50 -8.58
C GLY A 147 0.67 -6.63 -9.20
N VAL A 148 0.04 -5.53 -9.60
CA VAL A 148 -1.24 -5.53 -10.32
C VAL A 148 -1.11 -6.32 -11.62
N GLU A 149 -0.05 -6.05 -12.37
CA GLU A 149 0.20 -6.74 -13.64
C GLU A 149 0.37 -8.25 -13.45
N ALA A 150 1.12 -8.66 -12.42
CA ALA A 150 1.32 -10.08 -12.14
C ALA A 150 0.00 -10.81 -11.83
N VAL A 151 -0.89 -10.19 -11.06
CA VAL A 151 -2.21 -10.77 -10.76
C VAL A 151 -3.06 -10.81 -12.01
N THR A 152 -3.05 -9.75 -12.81
CA THR A 152 -3.83 -9.65 -14.03
C THR A 152 -3.38 -10.71 -15.06
N ASP A 153 -2.08 -10.89 -15.21
CA ASP A 153 -1.52 -11.91 -16.11
C ASP A 153 -1.96 -13.31 -15.67
N LEU A 154 -1.94 -13.58 -14.37
CA LEU A 154 -2.40 -14.87 -13.85
C LEU A 154 -3.89 -15.09 -14.12
N MET A 155 -4.71 -14.04 -13.97
CA MET A 155 -6.13 -14.11 -14.30
C MET A 155 -6.36 -14.46 -15.76
N GLU A 156 -5.59 -13.84 -16.66
CA GLU A 156 -5.69 -14.09 -18.09
C GLU A 156 -5.31 -15.53 -18.45
N GLU A 157 -4.28 -16.07 -17.81
CA GLU A 157 -3.85 -17.45 -18.03
C GLU A 157 -4.91 -18.48 -17.62
N ARG A 158 -5.83 -18.10 -16.73
CA ARG A 158 -6.88 -18.99 -16.22
C ARG A 158 -8.19 -18.91 -17.00
N GLU A 159 -8.28 -18.02 -17.97
CA GLU A 159 -9.47 -17.91 -18.82
C GLU A 159 -9.52 -18.97 -19.92
#